data_6aa2b080394edb99c1ff4c4a8487ed22
#
_entry.id   6aa2b080394edb99c1ff4c4a8487ed22
#
_cell.length_a   1.000
_cell.length_b   1.000
_cell.length_c   1.000
_cell.angle_alpha   90.00
_cell.angle_beta   90.00
_cell.angle_gamma   90.00
#
_symmetry.space_group_name_H-M   'P 1'
#
loop_
_entity.id
_entity.type
_entity.pdbx_description
1 polymer ?
#
loop_
_entity_poly.entity_id
_entity_poly.type
_entity_poly.pdbx_seq_one_letter_code
_entity_poly.pdbx_strand_id
1 'polypeptide(L)'
;MTPSFEIDGIAVHMEGDGADTIVMVHGWPDTYRLWDAQVDAFKAQYRCVRFTLPGFDVAKPRRALSLDEMVAFIAAVVDAASPARPVILLLHDWGCAFGYEFAMPHPSRVRRIIGVDIGDAGSAAHVRSLDWKARAM
;
A
#
# COMPACT_ATOMS: atom_id res chain seq x y z
N MET A 1 11.91 -12.95 -10.10
CA MET A 1 11.82 -11.51 -10.40
C MET A 1 12.93 -10.77 -9.67
N THR A 2 13.68 -9.96 -10.37
CA THR A 2 14.72 -9.12 -9.78
C THR A 2 14.07 -7.85 -9.25
N PRO A 3 14.29 -7.47 -7.97
CA PRO A 3 13.76 -6.22 -7.47
C PRO A 3 14.38 -5.02 -8.19
N SER A 4 13.61 -3.94 -8.37
CA SER A 4 14.10 -2.73 -9.02
C SER A 4 14.97 -1.89 -8.08
N PHE A 5 14.69 -1.93 -6.77
CA PHE A 5 15.49 -1.28 -5.73
C PHE A 5 15.14 -1.86 -4.35
N GLU A 6 15.85 -1.42 -3.33
CA GLU A 6 15.58 -1.82 -1.94
C GLU A 6 15.40 -0.59 -1.06
N ILE A 7 14.53 -0.72 -0.06
CA ILE A 7 14.37 0.25 1.03
C ILE A 7 14.39 -0.53 2.34
N ASP A 8 15.30 -0.18 3.25
CA ASP A 8 15.47 -0.84 4.54
C ASP A 8 15.60 -2.36 4.42
N GLY A 9 16.30 -2.83 3.36
CA GLY A 9 16.48 -4.24 3.09
C GLY A 9 15.23 -4.94 2.50
N ILE A 10 14.18 -4.21 2.19
CA ILE A 10 12.96 -4.72 1.56
C ILE A 10 13.05 -4.52 0.05
N ALA A 11 12.92 -5.63 -0.69
CA ALA A 11 12.89 -5.58 -2.14
C ALA A 11 11.61 -4.91 -2.64
N VAL A 12 11.77 -3.90 -3.50
CA VAL A 12 10.66 -3.22 -4.16
C VAL A 12 10.71 -3.57 -5.64
N HIS A 13 9.61 -4.13 -6.14
CA HIS A 13 9.50 -4.55 -7.53
C HIS A 13 8.73 -3.52 -8.34
N MET A 14 9.30 -3.08 -9.46
CA MET A 14 8.64 -2.19 -10.41
C MET A 14 8.49 -2.89 -11.75
N GLU A 15 7.29 -2.91 -12.28
CA GLU A 15 6.95 -3.53 -13.55
C GLU A 15 6.08 -2.58 -14.38
N GLY A 16 6.38 -2.48 -15.66
CA GLY A 16 5.76 -1.51 -16.56
C GLY A 16 6.45 -0.15 -16.51
N ASP A 17 6.22 0.65 -17.54
CA ASP A 17 6.85 1.95 -17.74
C ASP A 17 5.84 3.07 -18.03
N GLY A 18 4.58 2.85 -17.68
CA GLY A 18 3.54 3.86 -17.81
C GLY A 18 3.84 5.14 -17.03
N ALA A 19 3.24 6.24 -17.47
CA ALA A 19 3.46 7.55 -16.84
C ALA A 19 2.91 7.64 -15.43
N ASP A 20 1.79 6.96 -15.15
CA ASP A 20 1.20 6.91 -13.83
C ASP A 20 1.66 5.66 -13.08
N THR A 21 1.91 5.84 -11.78
CA THR A 21 2.41 4.78 -10.90
C THR A 21 1.31 4.30 -9.98
N ILE A 22 1.13 2.98 -9.91
CA ILE A 22 0.27 2.31 -8.93
C ILE A 22 1.16 1.69 -7.86
N VAL A 23 1.01 2.11 -6.62
CA VAL A 23 1.69 1.50 -5.46
C VAL A 23 0.70 0.56 -4.79
N MET A 24 1.04 -0.72 -4.74
CA MET A 24 0.19 -1.81 -4.28
C MET A 24 0.65 -2.29 -2.91
N VAL A 25 -0.23 -2.19 -1.91
CA VAL A 25 0.07 -2.54 -0.53
C VAL A 25 -0.86 -3.64 -0.06
N HIS A 26 -0.28 -4.81 0.21
CA HIS A 26 -1.00 -5.98 0.69
C HIS A 26 -1.29 -5.90 2.20
N GLY A 27 -1.93 -6.92 2.74
CA GLY A 27 -2.19 -7.07 4.16
C GLY A 27 -1.76 -8.43 4.71
N TRP A 28 -2.42 -8.89 5.77
CA TRP A 28 -2.09 -10.14 6.45
C TRP A 28 -2.98 -11.29 5.94
N PRO A 29 -2.43 -12.46 5.69
CA PRO A 29 -1.02 -12.90 5.81
C PRO A 29 -0.26 -12.88 4.48
N ASP A 30 -0.53 -11.95 3.61
CA ASP A 30 -0.05 -11.90 2.25
C ASP A 30 1.38 -11.40 2.11
N THR A 31 1.86 -11.39 0.86
CA THR A 31 3.11 -10.83 0.41
C THR A 31 2.86 -10.03 -0.87
N TYR A 32 3.92 -9.47 -1.47
CA TYR A 32 3.80 -8.77 -2.76
C TYR A 32 3.16 -9.63 -3.87
N ARG A 33 3.17 -10.96 -3.74
CA ARG A 33 2.58 -11.87 -4.72
C ARG A 33 1.06 -11.83 -4.78
N LEU A 34 0.41 -11.26 -3.77
CA LEU A 34 -1.03 -11.00 -3.83
C LEU A 34 -1.41 -10.28 -5.14
N TRP A 35 -0.51 -9.43 -5.63
CA TRP A 35 -0.77 -8.54 -6.76
C TRP A 35 -0.34 -9.09 -8.13
N ASP A 36 0.04 -10.37 -8.24
CA ASP A 36 0.53 -10.95 -9.50
C ASP A 36 -0.46 -10.73 -10.65
N ALA A 37 -1.74 -10.99 -10.45
CA ALA A 37 -2.77 -10.83 -11.48
C ALA A 37 -3.02 -9.35 -11.83
N GLN A 38 -3.01 -8.46 -10.84
CA GLN A 38 -3.20 -7.03 -11.06
C GLN A 38 -2.03 -6.42 -11.81
N VAL A 39 -0.80 -6.82 -11.49
CA VAL A 39 0.38 -6.39 -12.24
C VAL A 39 0.29 -6.83 -13.69
N ASP A 40 -0.06 -8.08 -13.96
CA ASP A 40 -0.22 -8.57 -15.32
C ASP A 40 -1.30 -7.80 -16.10
N ALA A 41 -2.38 -7.40 -15.43
CA ALA A 41 -3.46 -6.63 -16.04
C ALA A 41 -3.07 -5.17 -16.31
N PHE A 42 -2.24 -4.55 -15.46
CA PHE A 42 -2.00 -3.11 -15.49
C PHE A 42 -0.64 -2.69 -16.06
N LYS A 43 0.36 -3.56 -16.06
CA LYS A 43 1.73 -3.19 -16.44
C LYS A 43 1.89 -2.67 -17.86
N ALA A 44 0.94 -2.95 -18.76
CA ALA A 44 0.98 -2.41 -20.14
C ALA A 44 0.69 -0.90 -20.18
N GLN A 45 0.01 -0.34 -19.18
CA GLN A 45 -0.43 1.05 -19.14
C GLN A 45 0.12 1.84 -17.96
N TYR A 46 0.51 1.16 -16.91
CA TYR A 46 0.96 1.77 -15.65
C TYR A 46 2.33 1.25 -15.25
N ARG A 47 3.00 2.01 -14.41
CA ARG A 47 4.13 1.52 -13.62
C ARG A 47 3.57 0.92 -12.34
N CYS A 48 3.74 -0.41 -12.17
CA CYS A 48 3.25 -1.14 -11.01
C CYS A 48 4.38 -1.32 -10.01
N VAL A 49 4.17 -0.88 -8.78
CA VAL A 49 5.14 -0.93 -7.69
C VAL A 49 4.56 -1.77 -6.57
N ARG A 50 5.26 -2.81 -6.14
CA ARG A 50 4.82 -3.71 -5.07
C ARG A 50 6.00 -4.22 -4.27
N PHE A 51 5.73 -4.59 -3.04
CA PHE A 51 6.71 -5.05 -2.05
C PHE A 51 6.02 -5.88 -0.99
N THR A 52 6.79 -6.67 -0.25
CA THR A 52 6.28 -7.30 0.98
C THR A 52 6.50 -6.33 2.13
N LEU A 53 5.43 -6.02 2.87
CA LEU A 53 5.49 -5.11 4.01
C LEU A 53 6.57 -5.55 5.02
N PRO A 54 7.32 -4.60 5.60
CA PRO A 54 8.30 -4.93 6.63
C PRO A 54 7.66 -5.72 7.78
N GLY A 55 8.30 -6.81 8.19
CA GLY A 55 7.79 -7.69 9.23
C GLY A 55 6.74 -8.73 8.78
N PHE A 56 6.31 -8.70 7.52
CA PHE A 56 5.31 -9.63 6.97
C PHE A 56 5.94 -10.82 6.22
N ASP A 57 7.26 -10.81 6.02
CA ASP A 57 7.97 -11.92 5.40
C ASP A 57 8.30 -12.97 6.45
N VAL A 58 7.56 -14.09 6.42
CA VAL A 58 7.73 -15.19 7.39
C VAL A 58 9.05 -15.92 7.23
N ALA A 59 9.75 -15.76 6.11
CA ALA A 59 11.08 -16.34 5.90
C ALA A 59 12.21 -15.53 6.57
N LYS A 60 11.90 -14.33 7.08
CA LYS A 60 12.85 -13.45 7.77
C LYS A 60 12.58 -13.42 9.27
N PRO A 61 13.57 -13.02 10.09
CA PRO A 61 13.36 -12.81 11.52
C PRO A 61 12.20 -11.85 11.80
N ARG A 62 11.51 -12.06 12.91
CA ARG A 62 10.43 -11.18 13.34
C ARG A 62 10.93 -9.74 13.46
N ARG A 63 10.13 -8.82 12.97
CA ARG A 63 10.40 -7.39 13.04
C ARG A 63 9.13 -6.67 13.51
N ALA A 64 9.22 -6.03 14.65
CA ALA A 64 8.15 -5.17 15.15
C ALA A 64 8.35 -3.75 14.60
N LEU A 65 7.32 -3.20 13.99
CA LEU A 65 7.32 -1.81 13.51
C LEU A 65 6.15 -1.06 14.14
N SER A 66 6.40 0.20 14.47
CA SER A 66 5.33 1.12 14.83
C SER A 66 4.53 1.52 13.58
N LEU A 67 3.36 2.08 13.77
CA LEU A 67 2.58 2.64 12.68
C LEU A 67 3.36 3.73 11.94
N ASP A 68 4.05 4.60 12.67
CA ASP A 68 4.85 5.67 12.09
C ASP A 68 6.00 5.13 11.23
N GLU A 69 6.66 4.07 11.66
CA GLU A 69 7.72 3.41 10.88
C GLU A 69 7.15 2.79 9.60
N MET A 70 5.98 2.17 9.66
CA MET A 70 5.32 1.60 8.49
C MET A 70 4.92 2.69 7.50
N VAL A 71 4.35 3.77 7.98
CA VAL A 71 3.97 4.93 7.15
C VAL A 71 5.22 5.57 6.51
N ALA A 72 6.31 5.70 7.27
CA ALA A 72 7.57 6.21 6.75
C ALA A 72 8.15 5.31 5.66
N PHE A 73 8.03 3.99 5.79
CA PHE A 73 8.44 3.04 4.76
C PHE A 73 7.64 3.26 3.46
N ILE A 74 6.31 3.38 3.56
CA ILE A 74 5.44 3.63 2.39
C ILE A 74 5.81 4.96 1.74
N ALA A 75 6.04 6.00 2.53
CA ALA A 75 6.46 7.30 2.02
C ALA A 75 7.78 7.20 1.22
N ALA A 76 8.75 6.45 1.74
CA ALA A 76 10.02 6.23 1.06
C ALA A 76 9.85 5.49 -0.27
N VAL A 77 8.97 4.48 -0.31
CA VAL A 77 8.64 3.77 -1.56
C VAL A 77 8.01 4.72 -2.58
N VAL A 78 7.02 5.50 -2.16
CA VAL A 78 6.34 6.48 -3.03
C VAL A 78 7.32 7.49 -3.59
N ASP A 79 8.18 8.06 -2.75
CA ASP A 79 9.17 9.06 -3.17
C ASP A 79 10.21 8.48 -4.14
N ALA A 80 10.66 7.25 -3.91
CA ALA A 80 11.62 6.60 -4.80
C ALA A 80 10.99 6.19 -6.15
N ALA A 81 9.76 5.69 -6.11
CA ALA A 81 9.07 5.19 -7.31
C ALA A 81 8.49 6.30 -8.19
N SER A 82 8.04 7.40 -7.60
CA SER A 82 7.38 8.50 -8.31
C SER A 82 7.75 9.85 -7.68
N PRO A 83 8.99 10.33 -7.87
CA PRO A 83 9.45 11.55 -7.23
C PRO A 83 8.74 12.82 -7.71
N ALA A 84 8.20 12.81 -8.94
CA ALA A 84 7.66 14.01 -9.60
C ALA A 84 6.13 14.03 -9.72
N ARG A 85 5.46 12.90 -9.51
CA ARG A 85 4.01 12.78 -9.74
C ARG A 85 3.31 12.08 -8.58
N PRO A 86 2.06 12.46 -8.26
CA PRO A 86 1.28 11.71 -7.28
C PRO A 86 0.99 10.29 -7.78
N VAL A 87 0.84 9.37 -6.85
CA VAL A 87 0.61 7.95 -7.14
C VAL A 87 -0.86 7.56 -6.96
N ILE A 88 -1.21 6.43 -7.57
CA ILE A 88 -2.45 5.70 -7.27
C ILE A 88 -2.09 4.66 -6.21
N LEU A 89 -2.85 4.60 -5.12
CA LEU A 89 -2.70 3.55 -4.12
C LEU A 89 -3.74 2.46 -4.36
N LEU A 90 -3.28 1.22 -4.47
CA LEU A 90 -4.13 0.03 -4.50
C LEU A 90 -3.84 -0.77 -3.24
N LEU A 91 -4.84 -0.86 -2.36
CA LEU A 91 -4.67 -1.28 -0.98
C LEU A 91 -5.59 -2.45 -0.65
N HIS A 92 -5.11 -3.38 0.18
CA HIS A 92 -5.88 -4.52 0.64
C HIS A 92 -5.62 -4.77 2.13
N ASP A 93 -6.68 -5.02 2.92
CA ASP A 93 -6.62 -5.43 4.32
C ASP A 93 -5.79 -4.44 5.17
N TRP A 94 -4.78 -4.87 5.92
CA TRP A 94 -3.89 -3.97 6.66
C TRP A 94 -3.20 -2.93 5.78
N GLY A 95 -3.00 -3.24 4.51
CA GLY A 95 -2.50 -2.27 3.55
C GLY A 95 -3.39 -1.04 3.41
N CYS A 96 -4.72 -1.21 3.58
CA CYS A 96 -5.65 -0.08 3.63
C CYS A 96 -5.37 0.82 4.83
N ALA A 97 -5.22 0.26 6.03
CA ALA A 97 -4.93 1.03 7.23
C ALA A 97 -3.65 1.85 7.07
N PHE A 98 -2.56 1.22 6.63
CA PHE A 98 -1.27 1.89 6.44
C PHE A 98 -1.31 2.91 5.31
N GLY A 99 -1.97 2.58 4.21
CA GLY A 99 -2.09 3.47 3.06
C GLY A 99 -2.92 4.72 3.36
N TYR A 100 -4.00 4.59 4.10
CA TYR A 100 -4.81 5.74 4.52
C TYR A 100 -4.03 6.65 5.47
N GLU A 101 -3.30 6.09 6.43
CA GLU A 101 -2.46 6.87 7.34
C GLU A 101 -1.35 7.62 6.61
N PHE A 102 -0.81 7.04 5.54
CA PHE A 102 0.12 7.76 4.68
C PHE A 102 -0.57 8.87 3.89
N ALA A 103 -1.71 8.58 3.28
CA ALA A 103 -2.37 9.49 2.35
C ALA A 103 -2.95 10.74 3.02
N MET A 104 -3.49 10.59 4.23
CA MET A 104 -4.18 11.69 4.92
C MET A 104 -3.29 12.93 5.13
N PRO A 105 -2.05 12.81 5.65
CA PRO A 105 -1.16 13.98 5.77
C PRO A 105 -0.46 14.37 4.46
N HIS A 106 -0.59 13.57 3.38
CA HIS A 106 0.11 13.79 2.11
C HIS A 106 -0.84 13.79 0.90
N PRO A 107 -1.90 14.60 0.90
CA PRO A 107 -2.90 14.57 -0.18
C PRO A 107 -2.32 14.93 -1.55
N SER A 108 -1.26 15.73 -1.60
CA SER A 108 -0.58 16.09 -2.85
C SER A 108 0.23 14.93 -3.46
N ARG A 109 0.52 13.88 -2.70
CA ARG A 109 1.28 12.71 -3.15
C ARG A 109 0.40 11.58 -3.63
N VAL A 110 -0.92 11.68 -3.44
CA VAL A 110 -1.87 10.62 -3.77
C VAL A 110 -2.95 11.17 -4.70
N ARG A 111 -3.01 10.60 -5.90
CA ARG A 111 -3.99 11.00 -6.91
C ARG A 111 -5.33 10.28 -6.70
N ARG A 112 -5.28 9.01 -6.31
CA ARG A 112 -6.46 8.15 -6.14
C ARG A 112 -6.14 7.01 -5.19
N ILE A 113 -7.14 6.56 -4.45
CA ILE A 113 -7.06 5.39 -3.58
C ILE A 113 -8.13 4.40 -4.00
N ILE A 114 -7.72 3.14 -4.15
CA ILE A 114 -8.61 2.00 -4.34
C ILE A 114 -8.34 1.05 -3.18
N GLY A 115 -9.28 1.01 -2.23
CA GLY A 115 -9.20 0.13 -1.05
C GLY A 115 -10.10 -1.07 -1.20
N VAL A 116 -9.58 -2.25 -0.90
CA VAL A 116 -10.31 -3.52 -0.95
C VAL A 116 -10.36 -4.10 0.47
N ASP A 117 -11.55 -4.52 0.89
CA ASP A 117 -11.93 -5.08 2.19
C ASP A 117 -12.10 -4.07 3.32
N ILE A 118 -11.20 -3.13 3.50
CA ILE A 118 -11.27 -2.17 4.59
C ILE A 118 -11.50 -0.77 4.02
N GLY A 119 -12.62 -0.16 4.40
CA GLY A 119 -12.90 1.24 4.14
C GLY A 119 -12.28 2.14 5.23
N ASP A 120 -12.48 3.44 5.11
CA ASP A 120 -12.10 4.39 6.14
C ASP A 120 -13.05 4.30 7.34
N ALA A 121 -12.86 3.27 8.15
CA ALA A 121 -13.62 3.05 9.38
C ALA A 121 -13.10 3.88 10.57
N GLY A 122 -12.00 4.57 10.40
CA GLY A 122 -11.35 5.34 11.45
C GLY A 122 -11.97 6.70 11.72
N SER A 123 -12.78 7.25 10.79
CA SER A 123 -13.39 8.56 11.00
C SER A 123 -14.56 8.49 11.98
N ALA A 124 -14.64 9.46 12.89
CA ALA A 124 -15.75 9.56 13.83
C ALA A 124 -17.10 9.74 13.12
N ALA A 125 -17.10 10.40 11.97
CA ALA A 125 -18.30 10.56 11.14
C ALA A 125 -18.78 9.22 10.58
N HIS A 126 -17.85 8.40 10.08
CA HIS A 126 -18.16 7.07 9.57
C HIS A 126 -18.71 6.17 10.68
N VAL A 127 -18.05 6.12 11.83
CA VAL A 127 -18.51 5.31 12.98
C VAL A 127 -19.92 5.71 13.41
N ARG A 128 -20.21 7.01 13.45
CA ARG A 128 -21.58 7.49 13.76
C ARG A 128 -22.61 7.15 12.71
N SER A 129 -22.22 7.00 11.44
CA SER A 129 -23.12 6.63 10.35
C SER A 129 -23.53 5.17 10.34
N LEU A 130 -22.75 4.29 11.00
CA LEU A 130 -23.08 2.87 11.11
C LEU A 130 -24.26 2.68 12.04
N ASP A 131 -25.21 1.83 11.66
CA ASP A 131 -26.28 1.44 12.57
C ASP A 131 -25.73 0.54 13.70
N TRP A 132 -26.55 0.37 14.74
CA TRP A 132 -26.12 -0.40 15.90
C TRP A 132 -25.82 -1.87 15.59
N LYS A 133 -26.48 -2.45 14.58
CA LYS A 133 -26.25 -3.85 14.19
C LYS A 133 -24.88 -4.01 13.52
N ALA A 134 -24.55 -3.09 12.60
CA ALA A 134 -23.23 -3.08 11.99
C ALA A 134 -22.12 -2.87 13.02
N ARG A 135 -22.38 -2.06 14.05
CA ARG A 135 -21.39 -1.83 15.13
C ARG A 135 -21.21 -3.00 16.09
N ALA A 136 -22.19 -3.90 16.18
CA ALA A 136 -22.14 -5.07 17.05
C ALA A 136 -21.41 -6.27 16.40
N MET A 137 -21.14 -6.23 15.11
CA MET A 137 -20.40 -7.25 14.39
C MET A 137 -18.89 -7.02 14.48
#